data_d5c87d83d998d82e89bb73d1baea833f
#
_entry.id   d5c87d83d998d82e89bb73d1baea833f
#
_cell.length_a   1.000
_cell.length_b   1.000
_cell.length_c   1.000
_cell.angle_alpha   90.00
_cell.angle_beta   90.00
_cell.angle_gamma   90.00
#
_symmetry.space_group_name_H-M   'P 1'
#
loop_
_entity.id
_entity.type
_entity.pdbx_description
1 polymer ?
#
loop_
_entity_poly.entity_id
_entity_poly.type
_entity_poly.pdbx_seq_one_letter_code
_entity_poly.pdbx_strand_id
1 'polypeptide(L)'
;MSKKTLNAANLTALGADRLAELLMEISTGSADIKRRLRMELSHNLGASELAHDVRKRLTAIRKSKARVSWRKRKSLVADLNTQVAMIVDKIAPDDPDTAFDLLWQFIKLAPSIYARADDRRGDIATAFHEALQHFEDIGPRTQIDSIALADRVWAAVSDNIYGEWDDIIGLLAETLGTDGLADLKERIGQIAETSSEQTAPDHEAFAFLRDLRGGSDYRTSQREALVQKSLQEIAELSGDTEGYIAQFTAADLRRKSVAAEVAILKLTDGQPEEALEILTNADPEF
;
A
#
# COMPACT_ATOMS: atom_id res chain seq x y z
N MET A 1 6.16 43.57 -8.24
CA MET A 1 5.58 42.50 -9.09
C MET A 1 4.46 43.12 -9.93
N SER A 2 4.28 42.67 -11.17
CA SER A 2 3.21 43.20 -12.04
C SER A 2 1.84 42.83 -11.45
N LYS A 3 0.93 43.80 -11.34
CA LYS A 3 -0.47 43.59 -10.90
C LYS A 3 -1.29 42.66 -11.81
N LYS A 4 -0.74 42.27 -12.98
CA LYS A 4 -1.37 41.36 -13.95
C LYS A 4 -0.88 39.92 -13.84
N THR A 5 0.10 39.64 -12.99
CA THR A 5 0.60 38.26 -12.79
C THR A 5 -0.41 37.43 -12.02
N LEU A 6 -0.74 36.25 -12.54
CA LEU A 6 -1.62 35.30 -11.85
C LEU A 6 -0.90 34.72 -10.62
N ASN A 7 -1.26 35.18 -9.43
CA ASN A 7 -0.79 34.68 -8.13
C ASN A 7 -1.84 34.93 -7.04
N ALA A 8 -1.68 34.29 -5.88
CA ALA A 8 -2.63 34.37 -4.78
C ALA A 8 -2.88 35.81 -4.32
N ALA A 9 -1.84 36.63 -4.16
CA ALA A 9 -1.96 38.00 -3.69
C ALA A 9 -2.80 38.88 -4.65
N ASN A 10 -2.58 38.77 -5.95
CA ASN A 10 -3.34 39.51 -6.95
C ASN A 10 -4.79 39.00 -7.06
N LEU A 11 -5.02 37.69 -6.88
CA LEU A 11 -6.36 37.14 -6.84
C LEU A 11 -7.12 37.59 -5.59
N THR A 12 -6.51 37.54 -4.40
CA THR A 12 -7.11 38.03 -3.16
C THR A 12 -7.50 39.51 -3.24
N ALA A 13 -6.73 40.31 -3.96
CA ALA A 13 -7.03 41.73 -4.18
C ALA A 13 -8.33 41.98 -4.99
N LEU A 14 -8.89 40.96 -5.66
CA LEU A 14 -10.19 41.07 -6.33
C LEU A 14 -11.38 41.11 -5.37
N GLY A 15 -11.19 40.66 -4.14
CA GLY A 15 -12.26 40.53 -3.14
C GLY A 15 -13.04 39.22 -3.27
N ALA A 16 -13.71 38.83 -2.16
CA ALA A 16 -14.40 37.55 -2.06
C ALA A 16 -15.53 37.38 -3.08
N ASP A 17 -16.35 38.42 -3.28
CA ASP A 17 -17.50 38.34 -4.19
C ASP A 17 -17.05 38.10 -5.64
N ARG A 18 -16.05 38.86 -6.10
CA ARG A 18 -15.53 38.67 -7.46
C ARG A 18 -14.83 37.32 -7.66
N LEU A 19 -14.14 36.81 -6.63
CA LEU A 19 -13.56 35.47 -6.66
C LEU A 19 -14.65 34.39 -6.71
N ALA A 20 -15.72 34.53 -5.95
CA ALA A 20 -16.85 33.59 -5.97
C ALA A 20 -17.52 33.54 -7.36
N GLU A 21 -17.77 34.71 -7.99
CA GLU A 21 -18.29 34.78 -9.36
C GLU A 21 -17.37 34.05 -10.36
N LEU A 22 -16.05 34.33 -10.31
CA LEU A 22 -15.08 33.71 -11.19
C LEU A 22 -15.01 32.20 -11.00
N LEU A 23 -15.06 31.71 -9.73
CA LEU A 23 -15.07 30.27 -9.44
C LEU A 23 -16.33 29.59 -9.98
N MET A 24 -17.50 30.24 -9.85
CA MET A 24 -18.76 29.75 -10.43
C MET A 24 -18.68 29.71 -11.96
N GLU A 25 -18.16 30.75 -12.60
CA GLU A 25 -17.96 30.83 -14.04
C GLU A 25 -17.01 29.72 -14.54
N ILE A 26 -15.82 29.58 -13.95
CA ILE A 26 -14.81 28.59 -14.34
C ILE A 26 -15.33 27.17 -14.10
N SER A 27 -16.13 26.96 -13.05
CA SER A 27 -16.72 25.66 -12.77
C SER A 27 -17.80 25.25 -13.76
N THR A 28 -18.37 26.22 -14.50
CA THR A 28 -19.40 25.94 -15.49
C THR A 28 -18.81 25.12 -16.65
N GLY A 29 -19.35 23.92 -16.88
CA GLY A 29 -18.81 22.98 -17.87
C GLY A 29 -17.75 21.99 -17.35
N SER A 30 -17.25 22.16 -16.14
CA SER A 30 -16.28 21.22 -15.53
C SER A 30 -16.86 20.53 -14.29
N ALA A 31 -17.18 19.24 -14.43
CA ALA A 31 -17.66 18.42 -13.32
C ALA A 31 -16.62 18.26 -12.20
N ASP A 32 -15.32 18.23 -12.57
CA ASP A 32 -14.21 18.05 -11.64
C ASP A 32 -14.00 19.31 -10.78
N ILE A 33 -14.03 20.50 -11.39
CA ILE A 33 -13.94 21.77 -10.66
C ILE A 33 -15.15 21.95 -9.73
N LYS A 34 -16.37 21.67 -10.20
CA LYS A 34 -17.58 21.71 -9.36
C LYS A 34 -17.45 20.77 -8.15
N ARG A 35 -16.93 19.56 -8.37
CA ARG A 35 -16.72 18.60 -7.29
C ARG A 35 -15.71 19.12 -6.28
N ARG A 36 -14.56 19.63 -6.73
CA ARG A 36 -13.55 20.21 -5.85
C ARG A 36 -14.13 21.33 -4.98
N LEU A 37 -14.87 22.26 -5.59
CA LEU A 37 -15.49 23.36 -4.84
C LEU A 37 -16.52 22.87 -3.81
N ARG A 38 -17.32 21.84 -4.16
CA ARG A 38 -18.25 21.23 -3.20
C ARG A 38 -17.54 20.60 -2.00
N MET A 39 -16.42 19.90 -2.26
CA MET A 39 -15.64 19.29 -1.18
C MET A 39 -15.05 20.35 -0.23
N GLU A 40 -14.60 21.49 -0.75
CA GLU A 40 -14.16 22.61 0.09
C GLU A 40 -15.32 23.20 0.91
N LEU A 41 -16.54 23.26 0.35
CA LEU A 41 -17.73 23.67 1.09
C LEU A 41 -18.12 22.64 2.16
N SER A 42 -18.04 21.34 1.85
CA SER A 42 -18.30 20.26 2.81
C SER A 42 -17.30 20.29 3.97
N HIS A 43 -16.03 20.60 3.70
CA HIS A 43 -15.03 20.78 4.75
C HIS A 43 -15.42 21.88 5.75
N ASN A 44 -16.00 23.00 5.28
CA ASN A 44 -16.50 24.07 6.15
C ASN A 44 -17.68 23.63 7.03
N LEU A 45 -18.36 22.53 6.68
CA LEU A 45 -19.44 21.93 7.48
C LEU A 45 -18.92 20.91 8.50
N GLY A 46 -17.65 20.52 8.39
CA GLY A 46 -16.97 19.59 9.28
C GLY A 46 -16.39 18.37 8.58
N ALA A 47 -15.45 17.69 9.25
CA ALA A 47 -14.73 16.52 8.73
C ALA A 47 -15.67 15.37 8.33
N SER A 48 -16.77 15.16 9.07
CA SER A 48 -17.75 14.10 8.81
C SER A 48 -18.47 14.27 7.46
N GLU A 49 -18.90 15.50 7.12
CA GLU A 49 -19.55 15.79 5.84
C GLU A 49 -18.58 15.62 4.68
N LEU A 50 -17.35 16.09 4.84
CA LEU A 50 -16.30 15.88 3.84
C LEU A 50 -16.00 14.39 3.66
N ALA A 51 -15.89 13.61 4.74
CA ALA A 51 -15.68 12.18 4.71
C ALA A 51 -16.81 11.44 3.96
N HIS A 52 -18.06 11.88 4.16
CA HIS A 52 -19.20 11.34 3.41
C HIS A 52 -19.05 11.58 1.90
N ASP A 53 -18.68 12.78 1.48
CA ASP A 53 -18.50 13.12 0.07
C ASP A 53 -17.33 12.36 -0.57
N VAL A 54 -16.19 12.24 0.14
CA VAL A 54 -15.05 11.43 -0.28
C VAL A 54 -15.48 9.97 -0.46
N ARG A 55 -16.13 9.35 0.53
CA ARG A 55 -16.61 7.96 0.48
C ARG A 55 -17.54 7.72 -0.71
N LYS A 56 -18.45 8.65 -0.95
CA LYS A 56 -19.35 8.64 -2.11
C LYS A 56 -18.56 8.67 -3.43
N ARG A 57 -17.50 9.50 -3.50
CA ARG A 57 -16.66 9.58 -4.68
C ARG A 57 -15.85 8.31 -4.91
N LEU A 58 -15.19 7.78 -3.90
CA LEU A 58 -14.45 6.52 -3.99
C LEU A 58 -15.37 5.38 -4.47
N THR A 59 -16.58 5.32 -3.92
CA THR A 59 -17.61 4.34 -4.36
C THR A 59 -17.98 4.52 -5.83
N ALA A 60 -18.14 5.74 -6.30
CA ALA A 60 -18.46 6.02 -7.70
C ALA A 60 -17.31 5.63 -8.64
N ILE A 61 -16.05 5.89 -8.25
CA ILE A 61 -14.86 5.48 -9.00
C ILE A 61 -14.80 3.95 -9.08
N ARG A 62 -14.99 3.24 -7.96
CA ARG A 62 -14.99 1.77 -7.89
C ARG A 62 -16.05 1.13 -8.80
N LYS A 63 -17.27 1.68 -8.81
CA LYS A 63 -18.39 1.16 -9.58
C LYS A 63 -18.31 1.50 -11.07
N SER A 64 -17.45 2.43 -11.47
CA SER A 64 -17.33 2.85 -12.86
C SER A 64 -16.75 1.73 -13.72
N LYS A 65 -17.45 1.40 -14.79
CA LYS A 65 -16.99 0.45 -15.83
C LYS A 65 -16.43 1.16 -17.06
N ALA A 66 -16.43 2.50 -17.07
CA ALA A 66 -15.99 3.29 -18.21
C ALA A 66 -14.47 3.13 -18.43
N ARG A 67 -14.10 2.76 -19.66
CA ARG A 67 -12.68 2.66 -20.02
C ARG A 67 -12.02 4.03 -19.96
N VAL A 68 -10.83 4.09 -19.34
CA VAL A 68 -10.03 5.30 -19.20
C VAL A 68 -9.02 5.35 -20.34
N SER A 69 -9.31 6.19 -21.33
CA SER A 69 -8.36 6.44 -22.42
C SER A 69 -7.17 7.30 -21.93
N TRP A 70 -6.06 7.27 -22.66
CA TRP A 70 -4.88 8.09 -22.36
C TRP A 70 -5.20 9.59 -22.16
N ARG A 71 -6.21 10.11 -22.88
CA ARG A 71 -6.66 11.52 -22.74
C ARG A 71 -7.38 11.78 -21.41
N LYS A 72 -8.12 10.79 -20.90
CA LYS A 72 -8.86 10.90 -19.64
C LYS A 72 -8.02 10.53 -18.42
N ARG A 73 -6.84 9.91 -18.62
CA ARG A 73 -5.97 9.49 -17.52
C ARG A 73 -5.55 10.66 -16.65
N LYS A 74 -5.10 11.77 -17.25
CA LYS A 74 -4.70 12.97 -16.49
C LYS A 74 -5.81 13.49 -15.58
N SER A 75 -7.07 13.50 -16.05
CA SER A 75 -8.21 13.90 -15.23
C SER A 75 -8.51 12.89 -14.11
N LEU A 76 -8.34 11.59 -14.38
CA LEU A 76 -8.49 10.57 -13.33
C LEU A 76 -7.42 10.73 -12.25
N VAL A 77 -6.16 10.86 -12.61
CA VAL A 77 -5.05 11.07 -11.66
C VAL A 77 -5.28 12.33 -10.83
N ALA A 78 -5.68 13.43 -11.45
CA ALA A 78 -6.00 14.66 -10.73
C ALA A 78 -7.18 14.49 -9.75
N ASP A 79 -8.18 13.69 -10.10
CA ASP A 79 -9.28 13.34 -9.19
C ASP A 79 -8.80 12.46 -8.03
N LEU A 80 -7.99 11.43 -8.30
CA LEU A 80 -7.39 10.57 -7.28
C LEU A 80 -6.58 11.40 -6.28
N ASN A 81 -5.66 12.23 -6.75
CA ASN A 81 -4.84 13.10 -5.90
C ASN A 81 -5.69 14.10 -5.11
N THR A 82 -6.81 14.57 -5.69
CA THR A 82 -7.76 15.40 -4.94
C THR A 82 -8.39 14.64 -3.78
N GLN A 83 -8.79 13.36 -3.98
CA GLN A 83 -9.35 12.57 -2.88
C GLN A 83 -8.32 12.35 -1.77
N VAL A 84 -7.07 12.01 -2.12
CA VAL A 84 -5.98 11.85 -1.14
C VAL A 84 -5.74 13.13 -0.36
N ALA A 85 -5.63 14.28 -1.04
CA ALA A 85 -5.46 15.58 -0.37
C ALA A 85 -6.63 15.92 0.59
N MET A 86 -7.89 15.58 0.22
CA MET A 86 -9.01 15.75 1.14
C MET A 86 -8.92 14.86 2.37
N ILE A 87 -8.48 13.61 2.20
CA ILE A 87 -8.31 12.66 3.31
C ILE A 87 -7.18 13.14 4.22
N VAL A 88 -6.02 13.43 3.67
CA VAL A 88 -4.79 13.68 4.43
C VAL A 88 -4.77 15.09 5.04
N ASP A 89 -5.09 16.11 4.24
CA ASP A 89 -4.93 17.51 4.66
C ASP A 89 -6.13 18.04 5.44
N LYS A 90 -7.33 17.42 5.24
CA LYS A 90 -8.59 18.00 5.75
C LYS A 90 -9.33 17.10 6.73
N ILE A 91 -9.23 15.78 6.59
CA ILE A 91 -9.92 14.85 7.50
C ILE A 91 -8.97 14.34 8.57
N ALA A 92 -7.76 13.87 8.21
CA ALA A 92 -6.82 13.28 9.15
C ALA A 92 -6.40 14.17 10.32
N PRO A 93 -6.34 15.52 10.22
CA PRO A 93 -6.06 16.36 11.38
C PRO A 93 -7.10 16.23 12.51
N ASP A 94 -8.38 16.09 12.15
CA ASP A 94 -9.51 16.10 13.09
C ASP A 94 -10.02 14.68 13.40
N ASP A 95 -9.94 13.76 12.43
CA ASP A 95 -10.47 12.39 12.54
C ASP A 95 -9.55 11.41 11.81
N PRO A 96 -8.43 10.99 12.46
CA PRO A 96 -7.47 10.06 11.87
C PRO A 96 -8.05 8.67 11.61
N ASP A 97 -9.00 8.18 12.42
CA ASP A 97 -9.63 6.88 12.21
C ASP A 97 -10.44 6.83 10.92
N THR A 98 -11.27 7.86 10.70
CA THR A 98 -12.01 7.99 9.43
C THR A 98 -11.08 8.21 8.25
N ALA A 99 -10.01 8.98 8.40
CA ALA A 99 -9.00 9.20 7.34
C ALA A 99 -8.30 7.89 6.97
N PHE A 100 -7.89 7.10 7.95
CA PHE A 100 -7.29 5.78 7.74
C PHE A 100 -8.21 4.86 6.94
N ASP A 101 -9.48 4.77 7.33
CA ASP A 101 -10.46 3.96 6.62
C ASP A 101 -10.73 4.42 5.19
N LEU A 102 -10.77 5.72 4.95
CA LEU A 102 -10.93 6.28 3.62
C LEU A 102 -9.70 6.04 2.75
N LEU A 103 -8.50 6.19 3.32
CA LEU A 103 -7.25 5.90 2.62
C LEU A 103 -7.17 4.41 2.25
N TRP A 104 -7.57 3.52 3.16
CA TRP A 104 -7.68 2.09 2.89
C TRP A 104 -8.65 1.78 1.75
N GLN A 105 -9.83 2.41 1.77
CA GLN A 105 -10.78 2.29 0.68
C GLN A 105 -10.25 2.85 -0.64
N PHE A 106 -9.42 3.90 -0.59
CA PHE A 106 -8.76 4.47 -1.75
C PHE A 106 -7.79 3.48 -2.39
N ILE A 107 -6.86 2.89 -1.63
CA ILE A 107 -5.92 1.88 -2.17
C ILE A 107 -6.68 0.70 -2.79
N LYS A 108 -7.76 0.24 -2.16
CA LYS A 108 -8.64 -0.81 -2.71
C LYS A 108 -9.33 -0.45 -4.06
N LEU A 109 -9.17 0.75 -4.57
CA LEU A 109 -9.62 1.10 -5.93
C LEU A 109 -8.67 0.58 -7.02
N ALA A 110 -7.41 0.33 -6.71
CA ALA A 110 -6.35 0.02 -7.67
C ALA A 110 -6.73 -1.10 -8.65
N PRO A 111 -7.17 -2.30 -8.23
CA PRO A 111 -7.56 -3.36 -9.14
C PRO A 111 -8.68 -2.94 -10.11
N SER A 112 -9.70 -2.22 -9.63
CA SER A 112 -10.82 -1.77 -10.45
C SER A 112 -10.41 -0.71 -11.48
N ILE A 113 -9.39 0.06 -11.19
CA ILE A 113 -8.86 1.10 -12.09
C ILE A 113 -7.94 0.45 -13.12
N TYR A 114 -6.99 -0.41 -12.70
CA TYR A 114 -6.08 -1.09 -13.61
C TYR A 114 -6.81 -1.98 -14.63
N ALA A 115 -7.90 -2.62 -14.23
CA ALA A 115 -8.72 -3.42 -15.16
C ALA A 115 -9.31 -2.62 -16.34
N ARG A 116 -9.37 -1.27 -16.27
CA ARG A 116 -10.02 -0.40 -17.26
C ARG A 116 -9.18 0.79 -17.74
N ALA A 117 -7.98 0.97 -17.21
CA ALA A 117 -7.07 2.05 -17.55
C ALA A 117 -5.76 1.50 -18.13
N ASP A 118 -5.21 2.21 -19.12
CA ASP A 118 -3.86 1.95 -19.61
C ASP A 118 -2.88 2.89 -18.87
N ASP A 119 -2.08 2.33 -17.98
CA ASP A 119 -1.11 3.07 -17.15
C ASP A 119 0.34 2.83 -17.54
N ARG A 120 0.65 2.71 -18.83
CA ARG A 120 2.04 2.51 -19.33
C ARG A 120 3.05 3.55 -18.85
N ARG A 121 2.60 4.69 -18.37
CA ARG A 121 3.47 5.75 -17.81
C ARG A 121 3.64 5.66 -16.29
N GLY A 122 2.85 4.83 -15.63
CA GLY A 122 2.89 4.71 -14.17
C GLY A 122 2.23 5.88 -13.43
N ASP A 123 1.55 6.83 -14.12
CA ASP A 123 0.95 7.99 -13.44
C ASP A 123 -0.10 7.57 -12.38
N ILE A 124 -0.86 6.50 -12.66
CA ILE A 124 -1.86 5.96 -11.73
C ILE A 124 -1.16 5.18 -10.61
N ALA A 125 -0.15 4.37 -10.94
CA ALA A 125 0.63 3.62 -9.96
C ALA A 125 1.31 4.57 -8.96
N THR A 126 1.91 5.67 -9.45
CA THR A 126 2.51 6.71 -8.60
C THR A 126 1.48 7.30 -7.64
N ALA A 127 0.25 7.62 -8.10
CA ALA A 127 -0.77 8.16 -7.22
C ALA A 127 -1.20 7.20 -6.10
N PHE A 128 -1.23 5.88 -6.36
CA PHE A 128 -1.49 4.88 -5.32
C PHE A 128 -0.31 4.70 -4.38
N HIS A 129 0.91 4.65 -4.91
CA HIS A 129 2.12 4.53 -4.10
C HIS A 129 2.30 5.74 -3.17
N GLU A 130 2.16 6.97 -3.68
CA GLU A 130 2.20 8.19 -2.86
C GLU A 130 1.11 8.19 -1.77
N ALA A 131 -0.10 7.73 -2.11
CA ALA A 131 -1.18 7.62 -1.16
C ALA A 131 -0.89 6.59 -0.06
N LEU A 132 -0.24 5.47 -0.39
CA LEU A 132 0.12 4.42 0.56
C LEU A 132 1.07 4.95 1.65
N GLN A 133 2.00 5.83 1.32
CA GLN A 133 2.98 6.39 2.26
C GLN A 133 2.31 7.12 3.44
N HIS A 134 1.13 7.68 3.25
CA HIS A 134 0.43 8.39 4.32
C HIS A 134 -0.05 7.50 5.47
N PHE A 135 -0.01 6.17 5.32
CA PHE A 135 -0.31 5.27 6.44
C PHE A 135 0.72 5.37 7.57
N GLU A 136 1.99 5.67 7.25
CA GLU A 136 3.05 5.88 8.24
C GLU A 136 2.72 7.03 9.20
N ASP A 137 2.19 8.14 8.68
CA ASP A 137 1.83 9.32 9.48
C ASP A 137 0.44 9.23 10.14
N ILE A 138 -0.53 8.58 9.48
CA ILE A 138 -1.92 8.52 9.95
C ILE A 138 -2.11 7.37 10.94
N GLY A 139 -1.50 6.21 10.66
CA GLY A 139 -1.66 4.99 11.46
C GLY A 139 -1.45 5.19 12.95
N PRO A 140 -0.29 5.73 13.41
CA PRO A 140 0.01 5.91 14.83
C PRO A 140 -0.97 6.85 15.58
N ARG A 141 -1.75 7.64 14.84
CA ARG A 141 -2.73 8.57 15.39
C ARG A 141 -4.13 7.95 15.54
N THR A 142 -4.33 6.74 15.02
CA THR A 142 -5.61 6.02 15.08
C THR A 142 -5.74 5.26 16.40
N GLN A 143 -6.98 4.87 16.70
CA GLN A 143 -7.30 3.98 17.82
C GLN A 143 -7.64 2.56 17.34
N ILE A 144 -7.09 2.17 16.20
CA ILE A 144 -7.33 0.84 15.64
C ILE A 144 -6.68 -0.24 16.52
N ASP A 145 -7.42 -1.31 16.76
CA ASP A 145 -6.88 -2.48 17.48
C ASP A 145 -5.79 -3.15 16.62
N SER A 146 -4.62 -3.44 17.22
CA SER A 146 -3.44 -3.95 16.54
C SER A 146 -3.67 -5.35 15.93
N ILE A 147 -4.46 -6.20 16.59
CA ILE A 147 -4.78 -7.54 16.09
C ILE A 147 -5.76 -7.47 14.93
N ALA A 148 -6.79 -6.60 15.03
CA ALA A 148 -7.70 -6.35 13.93
C ALA A 148 -6.97 -5.72 12.71
N LEU A 149 -5.97 -4.89 12.97
CA LEU A 149 -5.11 -4.32 11.94
C LEU A 149 -4.26 -5.42 11.27
N ALA A 150 -3.66 -6.33 12.04
CA ALA A 150 -2.87 -7.44 11.52
C ALA A 150 -3.69 -8.32 10.55
N ASP A 151 -4.93 -8.67 10.93
CA ASP A 151 -5.86 -9.37 10.03
C ASP A 151 -6.12 -8.62 8.73
N ARG A 152 -6.37 -7.31 8.85
CA ARG A 152 -6.63 -6.42 7.70
C ARG A 152 -5.42 -6.28 6.78
N VAL A 153 -4.21 -6.17 7.34
CA VAL A 153 -2.94 -6.10 6.61
C VAL A 153 -2.69 -7.41 5.87
N TRP A 154 -2.84 -8.55 6.55
CA TRP A 154 -2.66 -9.84 5.92
C TRP A 154 -3.63 -10.06 4.74
N ALA A 155 -4.90 -9.71 4.91
CA ALA A 155 -5.87 -9.79 3.81
C ALA A 155 -5.47 -8.91 2.62
N ALA A 156 -4.91 -7.71 2.87
CA ALA A 156 -4.46 -6.81 1.82
C ALA A 156 -3.22 -7.35 1.09
N VAL A 157 -2.21 -7.82 1.82
CA VAL A 157 -0.98 -8.40 1.26
C VAL A 157 -1.28 -9.66 0.46
N SER A 158 -2.21 -10.50 0.92
CA SER A 158 -2.62 -11.74 0.23
C SER A 158 -3.35 -11.49 -1.08
N ASP A 159 -4.04 -10.34 -1.25
CA ASP A 159 -4.79 -9.95 -2.45
C ASP A 159 -4.06 -8.85 -3.25
N ASN A 160 -2.75 -8.74 -3.08
CA ASN A 160 -1.90 -7.70 -3.69
C ASN A 160 -1.50 -8.05 -5.13
N ILE A 161 -2.47 -7.98 -6.05
CA ILE A 161 -2.28 -8.43 -7.46
C ILE A 161 -1.41 -7.45 -8.27
N TYR A 162 -1.49 -6.17 -7.98
CA TYR A 162 -0.84 -5.12 -8.77
C TYR A 162 0.29 -4.39 -8.01
N GLY A 163 0.66 -4.85 -6.81
CA GLY A 163 1.65 -4.20 -5.96
C GLY A 163 1.12 -2.95 -5.23
N GLU A 164 -0.20 -2.79 -5.16
CA GLU A 164 -0.84 -1.63 -4.51
C GLU A 164 -0.67 -1.60 -2.99
N TRP A 165 -0.29 -2.73 -2.39
CA TRP A 165 -0.04 -2.89 -0.96
C TRP A 165 1.43 -3.20 -0.64
N ASP A 166 2.34 -3.03 -1.62
CA ASP A 166 3.76 -3.18 -1.34
C ASP A 166 4.17 -2.22 -0.22
N ASP A 167 5.04 -2.70 0.68
CA ASP A 167 5.57 -1.98 1.85
C ASP A 167 4.56 -1.66 2.97
N ILE A 168 3.29 -2.13 2.89
CA ILE A 168 2.24 -1.80 3.89
C ILE A 168 2.58 -2.30 5.29
N ILE A 169 3.30 -3.43 5.43
CA ILE A 169 3.72 -3.97 6.72
C ILE A 169 4.68 -2.99 7.38
N GLY A 170 5.72 -2.54 6.64
CA GLY A 170 6.69 -1.56 7.11
C GLY A 170 6.05 -0.22 7.48
N LEU A 171 5.18 0.31 6.61
CA LEU A 171 4.47 1.58 6.83
C LEU A 171 3.55 1.56 8.07
N LEU A 172 3.04 0.39 8.42
CA LEU A 172 2.15 0.22 9.58
C LEU A 172 2.85 -0.42 10.78
N ALA A 173 4.18 -0.61 10.75
CA ALA A 173 4.92 -1.27 11.82
C ALA A 173 4.72 -0.62 13.19
N GLU A 174 4.74 0.73 13.27
CA GLU A 174 4.49 1.47 14.50
C GLU A 174 3.05 1.28 14.99
N THR A 175 2.07 1.27 14.09
CA THR A 175 0.65 1.09 14.43
C THR A 175 0.33 -0.35 14.83
N LEU A 176 0.94 -1.33 14.19
CA LEU A 176 0.84 -2.75 14.55
C LEU A 176 1.47 -3.02 15.92
N GLY A 177 2.59 -2.33 16.21
CA GLY A 177 3.34 -2.58 17.43
C GLY A 177 3.78 -4.04 17.57
N THR A 178 4.31 -4.39 18.74
CA THR A 178 4.82 -5.73 19.00
C THR A 178 3.74 -6.79 18.87
N ASP A 179 2.54 -6.54 19.42
CA ASP A 179 1.46 -7.52 19.45
C ASP A 179 0.86 -7.76 18.06
N GLY A 180 0.65 -6.71 17.29
CA GLY A 180 0.14 -6.82 15.92
C GLY A 180 1.12 -7.51 14.97
N LEU A 181 2.43 -7.21 15.08
CA LEU A 181 3.47 -7.89 14.31
C LEU A 181 3.57 -9.37 14.68
N ALA A 182 3.46 -9.70 15.97
CA ALA A 182 3.48 -11.10 16.44
C ALA A 182 2.27 -11.88 15.92
N ASP A 183 1.06 -11.30 15.99
CA ASP A 183 -0.16 -11.92 15.46
C ASP A 183 -0.08 -12.11 13.94
N LEU A 184 0.44 -11.11 13.22
CA LEU A 184 0.64 -11.17 11.77
C LEU A 184 1.61 -12.30 11.40
N LYS A 185 2.73 -12.43 12.13
CA LYS A 185 3.72 -13.52 11.97
C LYS A 185 3.07 -14.90 12.18
N GLU A 186 2.26 -15.06 13.24
CA GLU A 186 1.57 -16.31 13.53
C GLU A 186 0.60 -16.70 12.41
N ARG A 187 -0.24 -15.76 11.94
CA ARG A 187 -1.20 -16.00 10.84
C ARG A 187 -0.50 -16.44 9.55
N ILE A 188 0.61 -15.78 9.21
CA ILE A 188 1.39 -16.12 8.02
C ILE A 188 1.99 -17.52 8.17
N GLY A 189 2.53 -17.86 9.35
CA GLY A 189 3.09 -19.19 9.66
C GLY A 189 2.06 -20.31 9.54
N GLN A 190 0.86 -20.13 10.11
CA GLN A 190 -0.23 -21.11 10.01
C GLN A 190 -0.64 -21.43 8.58
N ILE A 191 -0.61 -20.42 7.71
CA ILE A 191 -0.94 -20.60 6.29
C ILE A 191 0.19 -21.31 5.55
N ALA A 192 1.45 -21.08 5.90
CA ALA A 192 2.60 -21.82 5.37
C ALA A 192 2.50 -23.30 5.70
N GLU A 193 2.19 -23.65 6.95
CA GLU A 193 2.02 -25.03 7.40
C GLU A 193 0.85 -25.74 6.70
N THR A 194 -0.32 -25.10 6.64
CA THR A 194 -1.51 -25.67 5.99
C THR A 194 -1.28 -25.89 4.48
N SER A 195 -0.46 -25.06 3.84
CA SER A 195 -0.12 -25.22 2.43
C SER A 195 0.84 -26.38 2.18
N SER A 196 1.76 -26.65 3.10
CA SER A 196 2.68 -27.79 3.01
C SER A 196 1.96 -29.13 3.22
N GLU A 197 0.96 -29.19 4.09
CA GLU A 197 0.14 -30.39 4.31
C GLU A 197 -0.76 -30.74 3.11
N GLN A 198 -1.26 -29.77 2.38
CA GLN A 198 -2.07 -29.99 1.16
C GLN A 198 -1.25 -30.43 -0.05
N THR A 199 0.06 -30.42 0.03
CA THR A 199 0.99 -30.92 -1.02
C THR A 199 1.30 -32.41 -0.84
N ALA A 200 0.71 -33.10 0.13
CA ALA A 200 0.82 -34.56 0.27
C ALA A 200 0.18 -35.26 -0.97
N PRO A 201 0.85 -36.31 -1.51
CA PRO A 201 0.52 -36.86 -2.82
C PRO A 201 -0.75 -37.71 -2.78
N ASP A 202 -1.83 -37.18 -3.29
CA ASP A 202 -2.99 -38.00 -3.64
C ASP A 202 -3.14 -38.10 -5.16
N HIS A 203 -2.91 -39.31 -5.63
CA HIS A 203 -3.14 -39.83 -7.00
C HIS A 203 -2.28 -39.32 -8.15
N GLU A 204 -1.43 -40.23 -8.69
CA GLU A 204 -0.64 -40.09 -9.93
C GLU A 204 -1.44 -39.57 -11.14
N ALA A 205 -2.75 -39.81 -11.19
CA ALA A 205 -3.62 -39.31 -12.28
C ALA A 205 -3.80 -37.78 -12.26
N PHE A 206 -3.73 -37.14 -11.11
CA PHE A 206 -3.85 -35.68 -10.99
C PHE A 206 -2.48 -34.98 -11.16
N ALA A 207 -1.37 -35.67 -10.92
CA ALA A 207 -0.03 -35.16 -11.18
C ALA A 207 0.17 -34.86 -12.67
N PHE A 208 -0.26 -35.76 -13.56
CA PHE A 208 -0.19 -35.58 -15.01
C PHE A 208 -1.05 -34.40 -15.52
N LEU A 209 -2.22 -34.16 -14.93
CA LEU A 209 -3.08 -33.00 -15.28
C LEU A 209 -2.52 -31.69 -14.71
N ARG A 210 -1.76 -31.71 -13.63
CA ARG A 210 -1.04 -30.55 -13.07
C ARG A 210 0.10 -30.14 -13.99
N ASP A 211 0.92 -31.08 -14.44
CA ASP A 211 2.04 -30.84 -15.36
C ASP A 211 1.58 -30.25 -16.70
N LEU A 212 0.43 -30.66 -17.21
CA LEU A 212 -0.14 -30.10 -18.44
C LEU A 212 -0.69 -28.67 -18.28
N ARG A 213 -1.01 -28.23 -17.08
CA ARG A 213 -1.62 -26.91 -16.82
C ARG A 213 -0.68 -25.84 -16.31
N GLY A 214 0.54 -26.18 -15.91
CA GLY A 214 1.60 -25.20 -15.47
C GLY A 214 1.17 -24.16 -14.42
N GLY A 215 -0.08 -24.22 -13.95
CA GLY A 215 -0.69 -23.15 -13.16
C GLY A 215 -0.74 -23.39 -11.65
N SER A 216 -0.57 -24.64 -11.18
CA SER A 216 -0.56 -24.95 -9.75
C SER A 216 0.79 -24.61 -9.11
N ASP A 217 1.89 -25.00 -9.75
CA ASP A 217 3.24 -24.74 -9.23
C ASP A 217 3.54 -23.23 -9.17
N TYR A 218 3.13 -22.48 -10.18
CA TYR A 218 3.35 -21.02 -10.20
C TYR A 218 2.63 -20.30 -9.05
N ARG A 219 1.37 -20.66 -8.79
CA ARG A 219 0.60 -20.05 -7.69
C ARG A 219 1.13 -20.45 -6.31
N THR A 220 1.58 -21.68 -6.16
CA THR A 220 2.21 -22.17 -4.93
C THR A 220 3.52 -21.44 -4.69
N SER A 221 4.39 -21.36 -5.68
CA SER A 221 5.67 -20.64 -5.60
C SER A 221 5.49 -19.13 -5.34
N GLN A 222 4.47 -18.48 -5.92
CA GLN A 222 4.17 -17.09 -5.62
C GLN A 222 3.71 -16.90 -4.16
N ARG A 223 2.90 -17.82 -3.65
CA ARG A 223 2.41 -17.77 -2.27
C ARG A 223 3.54 -18.02 -1.28
N GLU A 224 4.40 -19.00 -1.55
CA GLU A 224 5.60 -19.29 -0.75
C GLU A 224 6.54 -18.07 -0.71
N ALA A 225 6.80 -17.47 -1.86
CA ALA A 225 7.61 -16.25 -1.94
C ALA A 225 7.00 -15.07 -1.17
N LEU A 226 5.66 -14.90 -1.21
CA LEU A 226 4.95 -13.88 -0.46
C LEU A 226 5.08 -14.12 1.05
N VAL A 227 4.85 -15.35 1.50
CA VAL A 227 4.99 -15.77 2.90
C VAL A 227 6.42 -15.50 3.38
N GLN A 228 7.42 -15.96 2.64
CA GLN A 228 8.83 -15.77 2.97
C GLN A 228 9.18 -14.28 3.06
N LYS A 229 8.82 -13.47 2.06
CA LYS A 229 9.06 -12.03 2.05
C LYS A 229 8.41 -11.35 3.27
N SER A 230 7.13 -11.67 3.56
CA SER A 230 6.43 -11.06 4.68
C SER A 230 7.02 -11.45 6.04
N LEU A 231 7.47 -12.70 6.20
CA LEU A 231 8.13 -13.16 7.45
C LEU A 231 9.50 -12.51 7.62
N GLN A 232 10.26 -12.31 6.54
CA GLN A 232 11.52 -11.58 6.56
C GLN A 232 11.31 -10.13 7.00
N GLU A 233 10.36 -9.43 6.38
CA GLU A 233 10.02 -8.04 6.70
C GLU A 233 9.59 -7.89 8.17
N ILE A 234 8.74 -8.80 8.68
CA ILE A 234 8.31 -8.77 10.09
C ILE A 234 9.49 -9.04 11.03
N ALA A 235 10.37 -9.98 10.70
CA ALA A 235 11.54 -10.30 11.50
C ALA A 235 12.51 -9.12 11.57
N GLU A 236 12.73 -8.43 10.46
CA GLU A 236 13.53 -7.21 10.39
C GLU A 236 12.93 -6.10 11.25
N LEU A 237 11.64 -5.81 11.11
CA LEU A 237 10.92 -4.80 11.89
C LEU A 237 10.86 -5.10 13.39
N SER A 238 10.88 -6.38 13.75
CA SER A 238 10.85 -6.84 15.15
C SER A 238 12.25 -6.95 15.77
N GLY A 239 13.34 -6.80 14.98
CA GLY A 239 14.70 -7.10 15.41
C GLY A 239 14.94 -8.57 15.70
N ASP A 240 14.15 -9.47 15.09
CA ASP A 240 14.25 -10.93 15.26
C ASP A 240 15.23 -11.51 14.23
N THR A 241 16.52 -11.33 14.49
CA THR A 241 17.60 -11.81 13.62
C THR A 241 17.51 -13.31 13.33
N GLU A 242 17.19 -14.12 14.34
CA GLU A 242 17.06 -15.57 14.14
C GLU A 242 15.85 -15.91 13.26
N GLY A 243 14.73 -15.25 13.49
CA GLY A 243 13.53 -15.38 12.63
C GLY A 243 13.78 -14.96 11.20
N TYR A 244 14.60 -13.93 10.98
CA TYR A 244 15.02 -13.48 9.66
C TYR A 244 15.89 -14.55 8.96
N ILE A 245 16.90 -15.05 9.63
CA ILE A 245 17.81 -16.08 9.12
C ILE A 245 17.07 -17.38 8.78
N ALA A 246 16.09 -17.75 9.60
CA ALA A 246 15.29 -18.95 9.40
C ALA A 246 14.48 -18.97 8.08
N GLN A 247 14.32 -17.80 7.41
CA GLN A 247 13.65 -17.72 6.12
C GLN A 247 14.55 -18.10 4.93
N PHE A 248 15.86 -18.25 5.15
CA PHE A 248 16.80 -18.63 4.11
C PHE A 248 17.11 -20.11 4.13
N THR A 249 17.22 -20.70 2.94
CA THR A 249 17.75 -22.06 2.81
C THR A 249 19.26 -22.08 3.04
N ALA A 250 19.81 -23.28 3.33
CA ALA A 250 21.26 -23.45 3.44
C ALA A 250 22.00 -23.05 2.14
N ALA A 251 21.35 -23.14 0.98
CA ALA A 251 21.90 -22.70 -0.31
C ALA A 251 21.88 -21.18 -0.43
N ASP A 252 20.82 -20.53 0.06
CA ASP A 252 20.73 -19.05 0.04
C ASP A 252 21.80 -18.43 0.96
N LEU A 253 22.00 -18.97 2.15
CA LEU A 253 23.01 -18.51 3.11
C LEU A 253 24.46 -18.60 2.56
N ARG A 254 24.70 -19.42 1.53
CA ARG A 254 26.01 -19.47 0.84
C ARG A 254 26.20 -18.38 -0.19
N ARG A 255 25.15 -17.69 -0.62
CA ARG A 255 25.27 -16.57 -1.56
C ARG A 255 25.93 -15.39 -0.86
N LYS A 256 26.97 -14.81 -1.46
CA LYS A 256 27.72 -13.68 -0.85
C LYS A 256 26.84 -12.52 -0.41
N SER A 257 25.82 -12.16 -1.19
CA SER A 257 24.92 -11.07 -0.85
C SER A 257 24.14 -11.37 0.42
N VAL A 258 23.53 -12.56 0.53
CA VAL A 258 22.78 -13.01 1.69
C VAL A 258 23.70 -13.20 2.91
N ALA A 259 24.86 -13.85 2.71
CA ALA A 259 25.84 -14.04 3.77
C ALA A 259 26.33 -12.71 4.35
N ALA A 260 26.58 -11.70 3.50
CA ALA A 260 26.98 -10.38 3.95
C ALA A 260 25.86 -9.67 4.75
N GLU A 261 24.62 -9.76 4.29
CA GLU A 261 23.47 -9.19 4.97
C GLU A 261 23.23 -9.82 6.36
N VAL A 262 23.22 -11.16 6.42
CA VAL A 262 23.10 -11.91 7.68
C VAL A 262 24.27 -11.63 8.61
N ALA A 263 25.49 -11.54 8.11
CA ALA A 263 26.66 -11.20 8.93
C ALA A 263 26.57 -9.79 9.52
N ILE A 264 26.02 -8.81 8.81
CA ILE A 264 25.76 -7.47 9.34
C ILE A 264 24.78 -7.52 10.50
N LEU A 265 23.67 -8.28 10.37
CA LEU A 265 22.70 -8.45 11.43
C LEU A 265 23.33 -9.10 12.68
N LYS A 266 24.10 -10.19 12.49
CA LYS A 266 24.83 -10.88 13.58
C LYS A 266 25.85 -9.94 14.28
N LEU A 267 26.53 -9.09 13.51
CA LEU A 267 27.43 -8.07 14.11
C LEU A 267 26.66 -7.05 14.94
N THR A 268 25.49 -6.63 14.47
CA THR A 268 24.64 -5.68 15.19
C THR A 268 24.14 -6.28 16.52
N ASP A 269 23.87 -7.59 16.53
CA ASP A 269 23.48 -8.34 17.74
C ASP A 269 24.67 -8.69 18.66
N GLY A 270 25.89 -8.25 18.33
CA GLY A 270 27.08 -8.50 19.14
C GLY A 270 27.63 -9.93 19.03
N GLN A 271 27.39 -10.62 17.90
CA GLN A 271 27.81 -11.99 17.60
C GLN A 271 28.88 -12.04 16.48
N PRO A 272 30.07 -11.46 16.67
CA PRO A 272 31.07 -11.32 15.60
C PRO A 272 31.66 -12.64 15.14
N GLU A 273 31.74 -13.66 16.01
CA GLU A 273 32.24 -14.99 15.67
C GLU A 273 31.30 -15.68 14.68
N GLU A 274 29.99 -15.63 14.91
CA GLU A 274 28.99 -16.20 14.00
C GLU A 274 28.96 -15.45 12.66
N ALA A 275 29.08 -14.13 12.68
CA ALA A 275 29.19 -13.32 11.49
C ALA A 275 30.39 -13.72 10.61
N LEU A 276 31.55 -13.97 11.25
CA LEU A 276 32.76 -14.41 10.55
C LEU A 276 32.60 -15.83 9.97
N GLU A 277 31.95 -16.72 10.69
CA GLU A 277 31.66 -18.09 10.23
C GLU A 277 30.76 -18.06 8.98
N ILE A 278 29.69 -17.27 8.99
CA ILE A 278 28.77 -17.12 7.85
C ILE A 278 29.52 -16.60 6.62
N LEU A 279 30.35 -15.56 6.77
CA LEU A 279 31.13 -15.00 5.65
C LEU A 279 32.16 -15.98 5.11
N THR A 280 32.77 -16.80 5.99
CA THR A 280 33.79 -17.79 5.59
C THR A 280 33.17 -18.94 4.82
N ASN A 281 31.92 -19.32 5.15
CA ASN A 281 31.16 -20.39 4.50
C ASN A 281 30.45 -19.93 3.22
N ALA A 282 30.52 -18.64 2.87
CA ALA A 282 29.94 -18.13 1.63
C ALA A 282 30.71 -18.64 0.41
N ASP A 283 29.97 -19.02 -0.64
CA ASP A 283 30.55 -19.60 -1.85
C ASP A 283 31.30 -18.52 -2.65
N PRO A 284 32.59 -18.73 -2.98
CA PRO A 284 33.39 -17.75 -3.73
C PRO A 284 32.90 -17.47 -5.15
N GLU A 285 32.11 -18.37 -5.75
CA GLU A 285 31.65 -18.27 -7.14
C GLU A 285 30.24 -17.70 -7.34
N PHE A 286 29.51 -17.41 -6.25
CA PHE A 286 28.17 -16.80 -6.33
C PHE A 286 28.15 -15.33 -5.87
#